data_ba889a6d6ec4184a3bb058a5fb5942c8
#
_entry.id   ba889a6d6ec4184a3bb058a5fb5942c8
#
_cell.length_a   1.000
_cell.length_b   1.000
_cell.length_c   1.000
_cell.angle_alpha   90.00
_cell.angle_beta   90.00
_cell.angle_gamma   90.00
#
_symmetry.space_group_name_H-M   'P 1'
#
loop_
_entity.id
_entity.type
_entity.pdbx_description
1 polymer ?
#
loop_
_entity_poly.entity_id
_entity_poly.type
_entity_poly.pdbx_seq_one_letter_code
_entity_poly.pdbx_strand_id
1 'polypeptide(L)'
;RMMCSELAGITACYLPELYEAETYVCRRILSMADGEYPEPGRIDDLVAEIENRQGIDYAPEQRSAIRAAASRQLLIVTGGPGTGKTTVMSGILRLFDALRLKTQLAAPTGRAAKRLSEVTGREASTIHRLLEAQFDETTGRMAFFHDEDAPLACDAMIVDETSMVDLQLMASLLKALKPGCRLLLVGDPDQLPPVGAGN
;
A
#
# COMPACT_ATOMS: atom_id res chain seq x y z
N ARG A 1 24.85 14.37 12.98
CA ARG A 1 24.19 15.65 13.43
C ARG A 1 22.70 15.41 13.44
N MET A 2 22.02 15.71 14.55
CA MET A 2 20.55 15.69 14.61
C MET A 2 19.98 16.88 13.82
N MET A 3 18.85 16.66 13.14
CA MET A 3 18.05 17.70 12.52
C MET A 3 17.01 18.16 13.53
N CYS A 4 16.86 19.48 13.72
CA CYS A 4 15.83 20.04 14.58
C CYS A 4 14.83 20.86 13.76
N SER A 5 13.55 20.65 14.00
CA SER A 5 12.44 21.37 13.36
C SER A 5 11.44 21.80 14.43
N GLU A 6 10.82 22.96 14.26
CA GLU A 6 9.69 23.36 15.09
C GLU A 6 8.39 22.81 14.52
N LEU A 7 7.70 22.01 15.32
CA LEU A 7 6.37 21.47 15.01
C LEU A 7 5.39 21.91 16.09
N ALA A 8 4.40 22.69 15.74
CA ALA A 8 3.37 23.21 16.66
C ALA A 8 3.94 23.86 17.94
N GLY A 9 5.06 24.58 17.83
CA GLY A 9 5.71 25.24 18.96
C GLY A 9 6.59 24.33 19.84
N ILE A 10 6.83 23.10 19.39
CA ILE A 10 7.72 22.14 20.06
C ILE A 10 8.92 21.86 19.15
N THR A 11 10.14 21.96 19.72
CA THR A 11 11.35 21.57 19.00
C THR A 11 11.43 20.05 18.93
N ALA A 12 11.24 19.50 17.74
CA ALA A 12 11.43 18.07 17.46
C ALA A 12 12.83 17.83 16.91
N CYS A 13 13.52 16.81 17.42
CA CYS A 13 14.85 16.41 16.97
C CYS A 13 14.78 15.04 16.26
N TYR A 14 15.32 14.97 15.07
CA TYR A 14 15.28 13.79 14.22
C TYR A 14 16.69 13.28 13.90
N LEU A 15 16.80 11.98 13.70
CA LEU A 15 17.90 11.44 12.92
C LEU A 15 17.69 11.87 11.44
N PRO A 16 18.72 12.37 10.74
CA PRO A 16 18.58 12.88 9.38
C PRO A 16 17.87 11.90 8.42
N GLU A 17 18.24 10.63 8.50
CA GLU A 17 17.66 9.58 7.65
C GLU A 17 16.14 9.40 7.89
N LEU A 18 15.68 9.52 9.13
CA LEU A 18 14.26 9.44 9.47
C LEU A 18 13.49 10.68 9.00
N TYR A 19 14.11 11.85 9.16
CA TYR A 19 13.52 13.10 8.67
C TYR A 19 13.35 13.10 7.15
N GLU A 20 14.37 12.63 6.43
CA GLU A 20 14.33 12.50 4.97
C GLU A 20 13.25 11.50 4.54
N ALA A 21 13.18 10.33 5.19
CA ALA A 21 12.18 9.32 4.91
C ALA A 21 10.75 9.83 5.18
N GLU A 22 10.51 10.49 6.32
CA GLU A 22 9.21 11.07 6.68
C GLU A 22 8.79 12.15 5.68
N THR A 23 9.71 13.05 5.34
CA THR A 23 9.45 14.11 4.37
C THR A 23 9.14 13.55 2.99
N TYR A 24 9.84 12.49 2.57
CA TYR A 24 9.60 11.82 1.30
C TYR A 24 8.24 11.13 1.30
N VAL A 25 7.95 10.31 2.32
CA VAL A 25 6.67 9.60 2.45
C VAL A 25 5.51 10.58 2.45
N CYS A 26 5.59 11.65 3.26
CA CYS A 26 4.55 12.68 3.32
C CYS A 26 4.27 13.29 1.94
N ARG A 27 5.30 13.78 1.25
CA ARG A 27 5.16 14.38 -0.09
C ARG A 27 4.59 13.39 -1.10
N ARG A 28 5.07 12.15 -1.09
CA ARG A 28 4.64 11.13 -2.05
C ARG A 28 3.18 10.73 -1.82
N ILE A 29 2.78 10.51 -0.57
CA ILE A 29 1.40 10.17 -0.19
C ILE A 29 0.44 11.31 -0.55
N LEU A 30 0.77 12.56 -0.24
CA LEU A 30 -0.05 13.72 -0.60
C LEU A 30 -0.20 13.84 -2.13
N SER A 31 0.90 13.69 -2.87
CA SER A 31 0.85 13.70 -4.34
C SER A 31 -0.03 12.58 -4.91
N MET A 32 0.00 11.38 -4.31
CA MET A 32 -0.85 10.27 -4.74
C MET A 32 -2.31 10.45 -4.32
N ALA A 33 -2.57 11.10 -3.18
CA ALA A 33 -3.93 11.40 -2.72
C ALA A 33 -4.67 12.36 -3.66
N ASP A 34 -3.95 13.28 -4.30
CA ASP A 34 -4.47 14.19 -5.32
C ASP A 34 -4.57 13.53 -6.71
N GLY A 35 -3.98 12.33 -6.86
CA GLY A 35 -3.97 11.59 -8.13
C GLY A 35 -5.33 10.98 -8.45
N GLU A 36 -5.86 11.29 -9.62
CA GLU A 36 -7.12 10.77 -10.12
C GLU A 36 -6.97 10.15 -11.50
N TYR A 37 -7.82 9.16 -11.77
CA TYR A 37 -7.97 8.54 -13.08
C TYR A 37 -9.40 8.72 -13.59
N PRO A 38 -9.62 8.75 -14.89
CA PRO A 38 -10.97 8.72 -15.43
C PRO A 38 -11.75 7.52 -14.88
N GLU A 39 -12.92 7.79 -14.31
CA GLU A 39 -13.80 6.72 -13.85
C GLU A 39 -14.33 5.95 -15.08
N PRO A 40 -14.26 4.61 -15.07
CA PRO A 40 -14.86 3.81 -16.14
C PRO A 40 -16.35 4.11 -16.28
N GLY A 41 -16.83 4.39 -17.49
CA GLY A 41 -18.23 4.79 -17.75
C GLY A 41 -19.29 3.76 -17.34
N ARG A 42 -18.88 2.53 -16.94
CA ARG A 42 -19.76 1.44 -16.50
C ARG A 42 -19.29 0.86 -15.18
N ILE A 43 -18.79 1.69 -14.27
CA ILE A 43 -18.23 1.21 -12.99
C ILE A 43 -19.28 0.46 -12.15
N ASP A 44 -20.51 0.92 -12.12
CA ASP A 44 -21.58 0.27 -11.35
C ASP A 44 -21.94 -1.10 -11.93
N ASP A 45 -21.95 -1.24 -13.25
CA ASP A 45 -22.15 -2.53 -13.91
C ASP A 45 -21.00 -3.49 -13.60
N LEU A 46 -19.76 -3.00 -13.61
CA LEU A 46 -18.58 -3.82 -13.27
C LEU A 46 -18.64 -4.29 -11.81
N VAL A 47 -19.01 -3.42 -10.88
CA VAL A 47 -19.14 -3.81 -9.46
C VAL A 47 -20.26 -4.86 -9.30
N ALA A 48 -21.44 -4.64 -9.93
CA ALA A 48 -22.52 -5.61 -9.91
C ALA A 48 -22.13 -6.97 -10.52
N GLU A 49 -21.34 -6.96 -11.60
CA GLU A 49 -20.82 -8.18 -12.22
C GLU A 49 -19.84 -8.93 -11.27
N ILE A 50 -19.01 -8.20 -10.53
CA ILE A 50 -18.11 -8.76 -9.52
C ILE A 50 -18.90 -9.40 -8.37
N GLU A 51 -19.95 -8.72 -7.86
CA GLU A 51 -20.87 -9.26 -6.85
C GLU A 51 -21.51 -10.57 -7.30
N ASN A 52 -22.10 -10.56 -8.50
CA ASN A 52 -22.73 -11.76 -9.07
C ASN A 52 -21.76 -12.94 -9.21
N ARG A 53 -20.52 -12.68 -9.67
CA ARG A 53 -19.49 -13.73 -9.82
C ARG A 53 -18.98 -14.27 -8.48
N GLN A 54 -18.99 -13.47 -7.45
CA GLN A 54 -18.59 -13.87 -6.11
C GLN A 54 -19.74 -14.46 -5.28
N GLY A 55 -20.98 -14.25 -5.70
CA GLY A 55 -22.17 -14.66 -4.95
C GLY A 55 -22.33 -13.91 -3.65
N ILE A 56 -21.92 -12.63 -3.61
CA ILE A 56 -21.98 -11.76 -2.43
C ILE A 56 -22.58 -10.40 -2.82
N ASP A 57 -23.27 -9.76 -1.87
CA ASP A 57 -23.69 -8.37 -1.95
C ASP A 57 -22.76 -7.53 -1.06
N TYR A 58 -22.10 -6.53 -1.63
CA TYR A 58 -21.28 -5.60 -0.86
C TYR A 58 -22.16 -4.64 -0.06
N ALA A 59 -21.76 -4.38 1.18
CA ALA A 59 -22.32 -3.25 1.93
C ALA A 59 -22.05 -1.93 1.19
N PRO A 60 -22.89 -0.89 1.41
CA PRO A 60 -22.72 0.39 0.71
C PRO A 60 -21.31 0.98 0.79
N GLU A 61 -20.69 0.91 1.97
CA GLU A 61 -19.33 1.41 2.20
C GLU A 61 -18.28 0.57 1.46
N GLN A 62 -18.45 -0.74 1.41
CA GLN A 62 -17.58 -1.65 0.66
C GLN A 62 -17.67 -1.38 -0.84
N ARG A 63 -18.89 -1.22 -1.36
CA ARG A 63 -19.13 -0.87 -2.76
C ARG A 63 -18.52 0.49 -3.10
N SER A 64 -18.64 1.48 -2.22
CA SER A 64 -18.02 2.80 -2.38
C SER A 64 -16.50 2.71 -2.43
N ALA A 65 -15.87 1.91 -1.56
CA ALA A 65 -14.42 1.70 -1.57
C ALA A 65 -13.94 1.03 -2.87
N ILE A 66 -14.68 0.01 -3.36
CA ILE A 66 -14.34 -0.66 -4.62
C ILE A 66 -14.46 0.32 -5.80
N ARG A 67 -15.49 1.16 -5.84
CA ARG A 67 -15.62 2.22 -6.87
C ARG A 67 -14.48 3.22 -6.81
N ALA A 68 -14.13 3.69 -5.62
CA ALA A 68 -13.04 4.64 -5.43
C ALA A 68 -11.70 4.11 -5.95
N ALA A 69 -11.45 2.80 -5.84
CA ALA A 69 -10.23 2.18 -6.38
C ALA A 69 -10.11 2.29 -7.91
N ALA A 70 -11.21 2.49 -8.64
CA ALA A 70 -11.19 2.69 -10.09
C ALA A 70 -10.62 4.06 -10.49
N SER A 71 -10.85 5.09 -9.66
CA SER A 71 -10.57 6.49 -10.00
C SER A 71 -9.49 7.14 -9.14
N ARG A 72 -9.12 6.56 -8.01
CA ARG A 72 -8.09 7.11 -7.10
C ARG A 72 -6.75 6.42 -7.27
N GLN A 73 -5.67 7.20 -7.17
CA GLN A 73 -4.32 6.65 -7.17
C GLN A 73 -3.96 6.07 -5.79
N LEU A 74 -4.43 6.69 -4.72
CA LEU A 74 -4.26 6.21 -3.34
C LEU A 74 -5.62 5.88 -2.73
N LEU A 75 -5.72 4.70 -2.15
CA LEU A 75 -6.85 4.31 -1.33
C LEU A 75 -6.34 3.65 -0.05
N ILE A 76 -6.92 4.06 1.09
CA ILE A 76 -6.60 3.48 2.39
C ILE A 76 -7.87 2.82 2.92
N VAL A 77 -7.80 1.53 3.21
CA VAL A 77 -8.91 0.73 3.77
C VAL A 77 -8.54 0.35 5.19
N THR A 78 -9.23 0.94 6.15
CA THR A 78 -9.01 0.69 7.57
C THR A 78 -10.19 -0.01 8.22
N GLY A 79 -9.95 -0.68 9.34
CA GLY A 79 -10.99 -1.30 10.16
C GLY A 79 -10.43 -2.43 11.02
N GLY A 80 -11.14 -2.76 12.08
CA GLY A 80 -10.79 -3.85 12.99
C GLY A 80 -10.95 -5.26 12.38
N PRO A 81 -10.69 -6.31 13.14
CA PRO A 81 -10.91 -7.68 12.72
C PRO A 81 -12.39 -7.92 12.35
N GLY A 82 -12.65 -8.66 11.27
CA GLY A 82 -14.02 -9.01 10.86
C GLY A 82 -14.83 -7.90 10.17
N THR A 83 -14.27 -6.71 9.92
CA THR A 83 -15.00 -5.59 9.26
C THR A 83 -15.12 -5.75 7.75
N GLY A 84 -14.63 -6.84 7.17
CA GLY A 84 -14.74 -7.10 5.74
C GLY A 84 -13.64 -6.50 4.87
N LYS A 85 -12.49 -6.05 5.45
CA LYS A 85 -11.34 -5.56 4.68
C LYS A 85 -10.92 -6.53 3.57
N THR A 86 -10.85 -7.82 3.89
CA THR A 86 -10.51 -8.87 2.92
C THR A 86 -11.52 -8.97 1.78
N THR A 87 -12.81 -8.78 2.08
CA THR A 87 -13.88 -8.78 1.08
C THR A 87 -13.73 -7.59 0.13
N VAL A 88 -13.48 -6.39 0.67
CA VAL A 88 -13.22 -5.18 -0.13
C VAL A 88 -11.97 -5.37 -1.00
N MET A 89 -10.88 -5.85 -0.42
CA MET A 89 -9.64 -6.10 -1.14
C MET A 89 -9.83 -7.10 -2.29
N SER A 90 -10.57 -8.19 -2.05
CA SER A 90 -10.91 -9.16 -3.09
C SER A 90 -11.75 -8.53 -4.22
N GLY A 91 -12.70 -7.66 -3.88
CA GLY A 91 -13.48 -6.90 -4.86
C GLY A 91 -12.61 -5.95 -5.68
N ILE A 92 -11.71 -5.21 -5.03
CA ILE A 92 -10.77 -4.31 -5.71
C ILE A 92 -9.83 -5.08 -6.63
N LEU A 93 -9.33 -6.24 -6.21
CA LEU A 93 -8.50 -7.10 -7.08
C LEU A 93 -9.22 -7.51 -8.36
N ARG A 94 -10.48 -7.93 -8.25
CA ARG A 94 -11.29 -8.28 -9.42
C ARG A 94 -11.60 -7.08 -10.31
N LEU A 95 -11.80 -5.91 -9.71
CA LEU A 95 -11.93 -4.66 -10.46
C LEU A 95 -10.65 -4.34 -11.22
N PHE A 96 -9.48 -4.48 -10.60
CA PHE A 96 -8.20 -4.26 -11.26
C PHE A 96 -7.96 -5.25 -12.41
N ASP A 97 -8.42 -6.50 -12.27
CA ASP A 97 -8.42 -7.48 -13.38
C ASP A 97 -9.30 -7.04 -14.53
N ALA A 98 -10.52 -6.61 -14.24
CA ALA A 98 -11.44 -6.12 -15.26
C ALA A 98 -10.88 -4.90 -16.01
N LEU A 99 -10.11 -4.06 -15.29
CA LEU A 99 -9.39 -2.92 -15.85
C LEU A 99 -8.04 -3.30 -16.48
N ARG A 100 -7.67 -4.59 -16.49
CA ARG A 100 -6.40 -5.13 -17.01
C ARG A 100 -5.15 -4.52 -16.38
N LEU A 101 -5.22 -4.16 -15.11
CA LEU A 101 -4.08 -3.64 -14.35
C LEU A 101 -3.21 -4.78 -13.85
N LYS A 102 -1.90 -4.68 -14.08
CA LYS A 102 -0.92 -5.60 -13.50
C LYS A 102 -0.79 -5.28 -12.01
N THR A 103 -1.38 -6.11 -11.16
CA THR A 103 -1.44 -5.90 -9.71
C THR A 103 -0.42 -6.78 -8.99
N GLN A 104 0.34 -6.21 -8.08
CA GLN A 104 1.21 -6.91 -7.13
C GLN A 104 0.64 -6.80 -5.71
N LEU A 105 0.86 -7.87 -4.93
CA LEU A 105 0.41 -8.00 -3.56
C LEU A 105 1.61 -8.11 -2.63
N ALA A 106 1.62 -7.32 -1.58
CA ALA A 106 2.69 -7.32 -0.60
C ALA A 106 2.17 -7.26 0.85
N ALA A 107 2.99 -7.71 1.77
CA ALA A 107 2.76 -7.59 3.20
C ALA A 107 4.10 -7.40 3.94
N PRO A 108 4.12 -6.86 5.17
CA PRO A 108 5.37 -6.64 5.90
C PRO A 108 6.07 -7.92 6.33
N THR A 109 5.32 -9.00 6.58
CA THR A 109 5.86 -10.27 7.11
C THR A 109 5.54 -11.45 6.21
N GLY A 110 6.37 -12.52 6.28
CA GLY A 110 6.13 -13.74 5.51
C GLY A 110 4.81 -14.43 5.86
N ARG A 111 4.41 -14.37 7.14
CA ARG A 111 3.12 -14.93 7.61
C ARG A 111 1.94 -14.17 7.01
N ALA A 112 2.01 -12.84 7.00
CA ALA A 112 0.97 -12.00 6.40
C ALA A 112 0.92 -12.19 4.88
N ALA A 113 2.06 -12.25 4.19
CA ALA A 113 2.12 -12.50 2.75
C ALA A 113 1.53 -13.88 2.39
N LYS A 114 1.85 -14.92 3.16
CA LYS A 114 1.25 -16.25 2.96
C LYS A 114 -0.26 -16.22 3.12
N ARG A 115 -0.76 -15.61 4.21
CA ARG A 115 -2.21 -15.44 4.44
C ARG A 115 -2.87 -14.68 3.30
N LEU A 116 -2.24 -13.58 2.85
CA LEU A 116 -2.73 -12.78 1.73
C LEU A 116 -2.84 -13.62 0.45
N SER A 117 -1.83 -14.47 0.18
CA SER A 117 -1.86 -15.40 -0.96
C SER A 117 -3.00 -16.42 -0.86
N GLU A 118 -3.20 -17.01 0.32
CA GLU A 118 -4.26 -18.02 0.56
C GLU A 118 -5.65 -17.41 0.36
N VAL A 119 -5.88 -16.19 0.86
CA VAL A 119 -7.19 -15.53 0.80
C VAL A 119 -7.50 -14.99 -0.61
N THR A 120 -6.50 -14.49 -1.31
CA THR A 120 -6.69 -13.90 -2.65
C THR A 120 -6.57 -14.91 -3.79
N GLY A 121 -5.99 -16.08 -3.52
CA GLY A 121 -5.62 -17.07 -4.54
C GLY A 121 -4.52 -16.57 -5.49
N ARG A 122 -3.74 -15.56 -5.08
CA ARG A 122 -2.68 -14.94 -5.89
C ARG A 122 -1.36 -14.94 -5.14
N GLU A 123 -0.27 -14.92 -5.87
CA GLU A 123 1.04 -14.77 -5.26
C GLU A 123 1.16 -13.40 -4.59
N ALA A 124 1.49 -13.43 -3.28
CA ALA A 124 1.87 -12.26 -2.51
C ALA A 124 3.25 -12.51 -1.89
N SER A 125 4.04 -11.47 -1.74
CA SER A 125 5.37 -11.56 -1.15
C SER A 125 5.56 -10.56 -0.01
N THR A 126 6.66 -10.69 0.73
CA THR A 126 7.03 -9.61 1.65
C THR A 126 7.50 -8.39 0.86
N ILE A 127 7.32 -7.17 1.43
CA ILE A 127 7.83 -5.95 0.83
C ILE A 127 9.35 -6.09 0.58
N HIS A 128 10.10 -6.64 1.53
CA HIS A 128 11.54 -6.86 1.39
C HIS A 128 11.88 -7.74 0.17
N ARG A 129 11.16 -8.85 0.00
CA ARG A 129 11.37 -9.75 -1.13
C ARG A 129 10.98 -9.08 -2.45
N LEU A 130 9.89 -8.33 -2.44
CA LEU A 130 9.40 -7.61 -3.62
C LEU A 130 10.41 -6.56 -4.10
N LEU A 131 11.07 -5.87 -3.16
CA LEU A 131 12.09 -4.87 -3.43
C LEU A 131 13.48 -5.48 -3.68
N GLU A 132 13.61 -6.80 -3.65
CA GLU A 132 14.89 -7.52 -3.77
C GLU A 132 15.92 -7.00 -2.76
N ALA A 133 15.53 -7.05 -1.47
CA ALA A 133 16.38 -6.61 -0.38
C ALA A 133 17.69 -7.40 -0.33
N GLN A 134 18.80 -6.69 -0.25
CA GLN A 134 20.15 -7.22 -0.11
C GLN A 134 20.82 -6.58 1.09
N PHE A 135 21.61 -7.36 1.83
CA PHE A 135 22.41 -6.82 2.90
C PHE A 135 23.77 -6.38 2.34
N ASP A 136 24.07 -5.09 2.44
CA ASP A 136 25.37 -4.55 2.08
C ASP A 136 26.32 -4.70 3.26
N GLU A 137 27.22 -5.67 3.18
CA GLU A 137 28.22 -5.96 4.22
C GLU A 137 29.19 -4.78 4.45
N THR A 138 29.39 -3.93 3.44
CA THR A 138 30.30 -2.78 3.51
C THR A 138 29.74 -1.66 4.38
N THR A 139 28.44 -1.39 4.22
CA THR A 139 27.73 -0.31 4.96
C THR A 139 27.00 -0.83 6.19
N GLY A 140 26.82 -2.16 6.30
CA GLY A 140 26.01 -2.79 7.36
C GLY A 140 24.51 -2.47 7.25
N ARG A 141 24.03 -2.08 6.06
CA ARG A 141 22.66 -1.64 5.82
C ARG A 141 21.94 -2.53 4.83
N MET A 142 20.60 -2.51 4.92
CA MET A 142 19.77 -3.09 3.86
C MET A 142 19.72 -2.14 2.68
N ALA A 143 20.03 -2.66 1.49
CA ALA A 143 19.82 -2.01 0.21
C ALA A 143 18.71 -2.72 -0.55
N PHE A 144 18.01 -1.99 -1.40
CA PHE A 144 16.94 -2.53 -2.24
C PHE A 144 17.32 -2.33 -3.71
N PHE A 145 17.07 -3.36 -4.53
CA PHE A 145 17.31 -3.26 -5.96
C PHE A 145 16.27 -2.37 -6.65
N HIS A 146 15.00 -2.54 -6.24
CA HIS A 146 13.93 -1.71 -6.79
C HIS A 146 13.84 -0.38 -6.05
N ASP A 147 13.96 0.70 -6.83
CA ASP A 147 13.90 2.09 -6.41
C ASP A 147 13.34 2.99 -7.54
N GLU A 148 13.67 4.29 -7.54
CA GLU A 148 13.22 5.24 -8.56
C GLU A 148 13.85 4.99 -9.94
N ASP A 149 15.07 4.44 -9.99
CA ASP A 149 15.80 4.13 -11.21
C ASP A 149 15.40 2.77 -11.80
N ALA A 150 14.97 1.84 -10.95
CA ALA A 150 14.53 0.49 -11.32
C ALA A 150 13.15 0.16 -10.72
N PRO A 151 12.07 0.86 -11.10
CA PRO A 151 10.78 0.71 -10.46
C PRO A 151 10.12 -0.64 -10.71
N LEU A 152 9.24 -1.03 -9.82
CA LEU A 152 8.42 -2.23 -9.95
C LEU A 152 7.51 -2.16 -11.18
N ALA A 153 7.48 -3.24 -11.96
CA ALA A 153 6.69 -3.31 -13.18
C ALA A 153 5.22 -3.67 -12.90
N CYS A 154 4.54 -2.87 -12.05
CA CYS A 154 3.11 -3.03 -11.75
C CYS A 154 2.33 -1.73 -11.99
N ASP A 155 1.02 -1.86 -12.24
CA ASP A 155 0.09 -0.74 -12.42
C ASP A 155 -0.68 -0.45 -11.13
N ALA A 156 -0.76 -1.45 -10.26
CA ALA A 156 -1.36 -1.33 -8.94
C ALA A 156 -0.57 -2.16 -7.91
N MET A 157 -0.42 -1.61 -6.72
CA MET A 157 0.19 -2.24 -5.56
C MET A 157 -0.84 -2.31 -4.43
N ILE A 158 -1.00 -3.48 -3.84
CA ILE A 158 -1.81 -3.68 -2.65
C ILE A 158 -0.91 -4.12 -1.51
N VAL A 159 -0.94 -3.40 -0.42
CA VAL A 159 -0.18 -3.71 0.80
C VAL A 159 -1.17 -4.01 1.92
N ASP A 160 -1.14 -5.24 2.41
CA ASP A 160 -1.92 -5.65 3.59
C ASP A 160 -1.08 -5.53 4.87
N GLU A 161 -1.75 -5.46 6.02
CA GLU A 161 -1.14 -5.27 7.35
C GLU A 161 -0.19 -4.05 7.41
N THR A 162 -0.62 -2.94 6.79
CA THR A 162 0.20 -1.72 6.65
C THR A 162 0.61 -1.12 8.00
N SER A 163 -0.17 -1.33 9.06
CA SER A 163 0.17 -0.89 10.43
C SER A 163 1.52 -1.41 10.94
N MET A 164 2.05 -2.50 10.36
CA MET A 164 3.34 -3.08 10.73
C MET A 164 4.50 -2.59 9.85
N VAL A 165 4.25 -1.72 8.88
CA VAL A 165 5.28 -1.20 7.96
C VAL A 165 5.94 0.03 8.58
N ASP A 166 7.25 -0.04 8.83
CA ASP A 166 7.99 1.11 9.34
C ASP A 166 8.23 2.18 8.27
N LEU A 167 8.63 3.36 8.72
CA LEU A 167 8.82 4.54 7.88
C LEU A 167 9.86 4.33 6.77
N GLN A 168 10.97 3.65 7.06
CA GLN A 168 12.04 3.43 6.08
C GLN A 168 11.61 2.43 5.01
N LEU A 169 10.91 1.37 5.40
CA LEU A 169 10.38 0.38 4.47
C LEU A 169 9.26 0.99 3.60
N MET A 170 8.40 1.83 4.17
CA MET A 170 7.40 2.58 3.41
C MET A 170 8.05 3.53 2.41
N ALA A 171 9.09 4.28 2.82
CA ALA A 171 9.82 5.17 1.92
C ALA A 171 10.45 4.39 0.75
N SER A 172 11.05 3.23 1.02
CA SER A 172 11.65 2.37 0.01
C SER A 172 10.61 1.81 -0.97
N LEU A 173 9.47 1.36 -0.44
CA LEU A 173 8.36 0.90 -1.28
C LEU A 173 7.84 2.01 -2.20
N LEU A 174 7.60 3.20 -1.65
CA LEU A 174 7.09 4.33 -2.43
C LEU A 174 8.08 4.81 -3.51
N LYS A 175 9.39 4.70 -3.28
CA LYS A 175 10.43 4.96 -4.30
C LYS A 175 10.36 3.96 -5.44
N ALA A 176 10.11 2.71 -5.14
CA ALA A 176 10.01 1.65 -6.13
C ALA A 176 8.69 1.67 -6.95
N LEU A 177 7.69 2.47 -6.56
CA LEU A 177 6.46 2.59 -7.34
C LEU A 177 6.65 3.56 -8.52
N LYS A 178 6.44 3.07 -9.74
CA LYS A 178 6.47 3.92 -10.94
C LYS A 178 5.43 5.05 -10.87
N PRO A 179 5.65 6.18 -11.56
CA PRO A 179 4.62 7.20 -11.72
C PRO A 179 3.32 6.62 -12.26
N GLY A 180 2.18 7.01 -11.68
CA GLY A 180 0.89 6.49 -12.08
C GLY A 180 0.55 5.08 -11.55
N CYS A 181 1.38 4.46 -10.71
CA CYS A 181 0.99 3.23 -10.02
C CYS A 181 -0.10 3.54 -8.97
N ARG A 182 -1.18 2.75 -8.95
CA ARG A 182 -2.18 2.82 -7.87
C ARG A 182 -1.66 2.16 -6.62
N LEU A 183 -1.98 2.72 -5.46
CA LEU A 183 -1.59 2.16 -4.16
C LEU A 183 -2.83 1.95 -3.28
N LEU A 184 -3.06 0.71 -2.89
CA LEU A 184 -4.04 0.35 -1.88
C LEU A 184 -3.31 -0.08 -0.61
N LEU A 185 -3.53 0.66 0.48
CA LEU A 185 -3.05 0.34 1.80
C LEU A 185 -4.20 -0.25 2.63
N VAL A 186 -4.01 -1.45 3.16
CA VAL A 186 -5.00 -2.13 4.00
C VAL A 186 -4.39 -2.37 5.36
N GLY A 187 -5.06 -1.95 6.43
CA GLY A 187 -4.52 -2.08 7.77
C GLY A 187 -5.57 -1.91 8.85
N ASP A 188 -5.11 -2.03 10.07
CA ASP A 188 -5.91 -1.85 11.27
C ASP A 188 -5.18 -0.85 12.17
N PRO A 189 -5.72 0.37 12.37
CA PRO A 189 -5.05 1.39 13.15
C PRO A 189 -4.94 1.05 14.63
N ASP A 190 -5.73 0.09 15.12
CA ASP A 190 -5.73 -0.36 16.51
C ASP A 190 -4.77 -1.54 16.76
N GLN A 191 -4.11 -2.03 15.71
CA GLN A 191 -3.06 -3.05 15.84
C GLN A 191 -1.73 -2.45 16.34
N LEU A 192 -0.83 -3.35 16.75
CA LEU A 192 0.50 -2.95 17.21
C LEU A 192 1.25 -2.17 16.11
N PRO A 193 1.88 -1.05 16.48
CA PRO A 193 2.71 -0.28 15.56
C PRO A 193 3.96 -1.08 15.14
N PRO A 194 4.67 -0.65 14.08
CA PRO A 194 5.92 -1.27 13.67
C PRO A 194 6.98 -1.20 14.79
N VAL A 195 7.95 -2.12 14.72
CA VAL A 195 9.09 -2.12 15.66
C VAL A 195 10.05 -0.95 15.36
N GLY A 196 10.11 -0.51 14.11
CA GLY A 196 10.90 0.63 13.65
C GLY A 196 10.20 1.97 13.90
N ALA A 197 10.83 3.07 13.46
CA ALA A 197 10.24 4.39 13.50
C ALA A 197 9.05 4.49 12.52
N GLY A 198 8.00 5.17 12.94
CA GLY A 198 6.76 5.36 12.18
C GLY A 198 5.53 4.96 13.00
N ASN A 199 4.40 5.64 12.74
CA ASN A 199 3.12 5.34 13.38
C ASN A 199 1.99 5.46 12.35
#